data_836be912f078068b3f5f00f086fea872
#
_entry.id   836be912f078068b3f5f00f086fea872
#
_cell.length_a   1.000
_cell.length_b   1.000
_cell.length_c   1.000
_cell.angle_alpha   90.00
_cell.angle_beta   90.00
_cell.angle_gamma   90.00
#
_symmetry.space_group_name_H-M   'P 1'
#
loop_
_entity.id
_entity.type
_entity.pdbx_description
1 polymer ?
#
loop_
_entity_poly.entity_id
_entity_poly.type
_entity_poly.pdbx_seq_one_letter_code
_entity_poly.pdbx_strand_id
1 'polypeptide(L)'
;YAMAAMFFLASCSKDNDETGGGNGGGGETGGVTDVTPVTSDLTVNLTTDKACYKPGETVSFTADALPAGAKIRYRTLNKVISEQAVAGSSWTWTAPATDFTGYLADVYRTKEDGTEVILGTIAVDVSSDWTRFPRYGFVATFDASKTESKIQEEMAFLNRCHINGVQFQDWHNKHHWPLGGTREHLDAVYKDIANRDIYTQSVKDYIRIQHSFGMKAMFYNLCFGALDDAAGDGVKEEWYIFKGTGHTDKDAHTLPDSWKSNIYLLDPGNAEWQAYIAQCNDDVYANLDFDGYQIDQLGNRGDRYDYKGNKVNLPKTYVSFIEAMKGKHPDKRLVMNAVSSYGASQIAGTGKVDFLYNEVWGDEADFTDLYTILKANHQYGNQALKTVFAAYMNYEKGSGEFNMPGILLTDAVMFALGGSHLELGGDHMLCSEYFPNTRLQMSDALKTAVVRYYDFMTAYQNLLRDGGEEEKVTLVCTDASKNLNLNTWPPQKSAITSFARRVNGKQVVHLLNFLSANSLSWRDLNGTMPEPRLVTKMPLKLNVAGKVSKVWVATPDAHAGASQELAFEQKDGAITFTLP
;
A
#
# COMPACT_ATOMS: atom_id res chain seq x y z
N TYR A 1 12.08 -8.45 18.11
CA TYR A 1 11.27 -7.90 17.03
C TYR A 1 10.38 -6.80 17.60
N ALA A 2 10.38 -5.62 16.99
CA ALA A 2 9.65 -4.48 17.49
C ALA A 2 8.15 -4.59 17.17
N MET A 3 7.76 -4.59 15.89
CA MET A 3 6.36 -4.58 15.47
C MET A 3 5.92 -5.86 14.78
N ALA A 4 6.71 -6.38 13.84
CA ALA A 4 6.34 -7.54 13.04
C ALA A 4 7.54 -8.42 12.73
N ALA A 5 7.30 -9.71 12.63
CA ALA A 5 8.19 -10.67 11.99
C ALA A 5 7.35 -11.61 11.13
N MET A 6 7.88 -11.98 9.99
CA MET A 6 7.33 -13.02 9.14
C MET A 6 8.35 -14.16 9.07
N PHE A 7 7.94 -15.37 9.38
CA PHE A 7 8.74 -16.53 9.06
C PHE A 7 8.01 -17.43 8.07
N PHE A 8 8.75 -18.11 7.24
CA PHE A 8 8.21 -18.97 6.21
C PHE A 8 9.00 -20.27 6.13
N LEU A 9 8.29 -21.33 5.83
CA LEU A 9 8.76 -22.69 5.82
C LEU A 9 8.60 -23.24 4.40
N ALA A 10 9.64 -23.88 3.88
CA ALA A 10 9.52 -24.73 2.70
C ALA A 10 9.28 -26.17 3.15
N SER A 11 8.19 -26.78 2.66
CA SER A 11 8.00 -28.22 2.76
C SER A 11 8.63 -28.88 1.53
N CYS A 12 9.20 -30.08 1.68
CA CYS A 12 9.53 -30.92 0.52
C CYS A 12 8.21 -31.32 -0.14
N SER A 13 7.91 -30.82 -1.34
CA SER A 13 6.98 -31.47 -2.24
C SER A 13 7.55 -32.86 -2.59
N LYS A 14 6.69 -33.86 -2.64
CA LYS A 14 7.07 -35.17 -3.18
C LYS A 14 7.39 -34.97 -4.66
N ASP A 15 8.66 -34.79 -4.99
CA ASP A 15 9.13 -35.14 -6.32
C ASP A 15 9.17 -36.68 -6.34
N ASN A 16 8.45 -37.25 -7.30
CA ASN A 16 8.42 -38.67 -7.57
C ASN A 16 9.82 -39.14 -7.96
N ASP A 17 10.50 -39.80 -7.02
CA ASP A 17 11.48 -40.81 -7.34
C ASP A 17 11.06 -42.11 -6.66
N GLU A 18 10.45 -42.98 -7.47
CA GLU A 18 10.20 -44.39 -7.13
C GLU A 18 11.53 -45.10 -6.94
N THR A 19 11.82 -45.54 -5.73
CA THR A 19 12.26 -46.93 -5.50
C THR A 19 12.42 -47.20 -3.99
N GLY A 20 11.82 -48.25 -3.54
CA GLY A 20 12.24 -48.99 -2.33
C GLY A 20 11.30 -48.89 -1.13
N GLY A 21 10.47 -49.92 -0.95
CA GLY A 21 9.59 -50.09 0.18
C GLY A 21 10.33 -50.26 1.51
N GLY A 22 9.70 -49.79 2.58
CA GLY A 22 10.11 -49.97 3.94
C GLY A 22 9.02 -49.43 4.88
N ASN A 23 8.22 -50.34 5.43
CA ASN A 23 7.23 -50.08 6.43
C ASN A 23 7.95 -49.87 7.80
N GLY A 24 7.73 -48.72 8.43
CA GLY A 24 8.29 -48.43 9.75
C GLY A 24 7.72 -47.11 10.27
N GLY A 25 6.69 -47.16 11.13
CA GLY A 25 6.22 -46.05 11.93
C GLY A 25 7.31 -45.59 12.90
N GLY A 26 7.97 -44.52 12.61
CA GLY A 26 8.88 -43.80 13.48
C GLY A 26 8.73 -42.32 13.18
N GLY A 27 8.56 -41.48 14.20
CA GLY A 27 8.46 -40.04 14.07
C GLY A 27 9.64 -39.51 13.24
N GLU A 28 9.32 -38.78 12.17
CA GLU A 28 10.36 -38.19 11.34
C GLU A 28 11.18 -37.21 12.18
N THR A 29 12.44 -37.55 12.43
CA THR A 29 13.44 -36.66 13.03
C THR A 29 14.21 -36.01 11.88
N GLY A 30 14.28 -34.68 11.89
CA GLY A 30 15.04 -33.90 10.91
C GLY A 30 15.38 -32.55 11.49
N GLY A 31 16.17 -31.78 10.78
CA GLY A 31 16.52 -30.42 11.21
C GLY A 31 17.69 -29.87 10.41
N VAL A 32 17.97 -28.59 10.62
CA VAL A 32 19.12 -27.87 10.10
C VAL A 32 19.80 -27.17 11.28
N THR A 33 21.06 -27.41 11.50
CA THR A 33 21.83 -26.84 12.61
C THR A 33 22.94 -25.91 12.14
N ASP A 34 23.39 -26.05 10.89
CA ASP A 34 24.45 -25.24 10.30
C ASP A 34 23.85 -24.14 9.42
N VAL A 35 23.85 -22.91 9.93
CA VAL A 35 23.34 -21.71 9.27
C VAL A 35 24.38 -20.61 9.35
N THR A 36 24.53 -19.84 8.26
CA THR A 36 25.46 -18.71 8.23
C THR A 36 24.99 -17.61 9.18
N PRO A 37 25.82 -17.19 10.15
CA PRO A 37 25.49 -16.07 11.03
C PRO A 37 25.36 -14.76 10.25
N VAL A 38 24.30 -14.00 10.49
CA VAL A 38 24.03 -12.70 9.86
C VAL A 38 23.95 -11.63 10.93
N THR A 39 24.60 -10.50 10.68
CA THR A 39 24.51 -9.28 11.48
C THR A 39 24.29 -8.09 10.55
N SER A 40 24.00 -6.92 11.08
CA SER A 40 23.86 -5.70 10.29
C SER A 40 24.61 -4.52 10.90
N ASP A 41 25.12 -3.67 10.02
CA ASP A 41 25.72 -2.38 10.31
C ASP A 41 25.26 -1.44 9.18
N LEU A 42 24.03 -0.91 9.31
CA LEU A 42 23.29 -0.22 8.26
C LEU A 42 23.85 1.18 8.02
N THR A 43 24.96 1.26 7.31
CA THR A 43 25.73 2.47 7.01
C THR A 43 25.65 2.90 5.54
N VAL A 44 24.97 2.11 4.69
CA VAL A 44 24.83 2.37 3.25
C VAL A 44 23.38 2.63 2.91
N ASN A 45 23.09 3.81 2.35
CA ASN A 45 21.77 4.14 1.80
C ASN A 45 21.77 3.86 0.30
N LEU A 46 20.77 3.11 -0.14
CA LEU A 46 20.59 2.72 -1.53
C LEU A 46 19.39 3.42 -2.15
N THR A 47 19.50 3.75 -3.43
CA THR A 47 18.36 4.22 -4.25
C THR A 47 18.35 3.49 -5.59
N THR A 48 17.17 3.45 -6.22
CA THR A 48 16.98 2.98 -7.60
C THR A 48 16.38 4.08 -8.45
N ASP A 49 16.60 4.02 -9.76
CA ASP A 49 16.10 5.03 -10.70
C ASP A 49 14.58 4.97 -10.92
N LYS A 50 13.92 3.84 -10.61
CA LYS A 50 12.46 3.69 -10.75
C LYS A 50 11.84 2.93 -9.57
N ALA A 51 10.55 3.12 -9.38
CA ALA A 51 9.74 2.42 -8.38
C ALA A 51 9.30 1.02 -8.83
N CYS A 52 9.28 0.77 -10.13
CA CYS A 52 8.79 -0.49 -10.73
C CYS A 52 9.46 -0.70 -12.09
N TYR A 53 9.83 -1.94 -12.41
CA TYR A 53 10.54 -2.32 -13.61
C TYR A 53 9.81 -3.40 -14.38
N LYS A 54 9.94 -3.41 -15.70
CA LYS A 54 9.47 -4.53 -16.53
C LYS A 54 10.50 -5.67 -16.50
N PRO A 55 10.06 -6.92 -16.73
CA PRO A 55 10.99 -8.05 -16.93
C PRO A 55 12.06 -7.72 -17.96
N GLY A 56 13.32 -8.01 -17.64
CA GLY A 56 14.47 -7.75 -18.51
C GLY A 56 14.95 -6.28 -18.54
N GLU A 57 14.30 -5.38 -17.85
CA GLU A 57 14.70 -3.97 -17.78
C GLU A 57 15.97 -3.79 -16.93
N THR A 58 16.77 -2.77 -17.26
CA THR A 58 17.94 -2.41 -16.46
C THR A 58 17.54 -1.59 -15.25
N VAL A 59 17.95 -2.04 -14.07
CA VAL A 59 17.81 -1.33 -12.79
C VAL A 59 19.12 -0.59 -12.52
N SER A 60 19.07 0.73 -12.31
CA SER A 60 20.23 1.53 -11.93
C SER A 60 20.20 1.78 -10.42
N PHE A 61 21.26 1.36 -9.73
CA PHE A 61 21.44 1.57 -8.30
C PHE A 61 22.41 2.70 -8.03
N THR A 62 22.16 3.43 -6.95
CA THR A 62 23.10 4.41 -6.39
C THR A 62 23.24 4.18 -4.89
N ALA A 63 24.47 4.33 -4.37
CA ALA A 63 24.79 4.27 -2.96
C ALA A 63 25.51 5.55 -2.52
N ASP A 64 25.22 6.04 -1.31
CA ASP A 64 25.88 7.23 -0.75
C ASP A 64 27.34 6.97 -0.35
N ALA A 65 27.66 5.77 0.15
CA ALA A 65 29.00 5.33 0.50
C ALA A 65 29.10 3.81 0.43
N LEU A 66 30.18 3.31 -0.17
CA LEU A 66 30.49 1.88 -0.21
C LEU A 66 31.86 1.61 0.40
N PRO A 67 31.97 0.79 1.45
CA PRO A 67 33.26 0.39 1.98
C PRO A 67 33.99 -0.54 0.99
N ALA A 68 35.32 -0.54 1.02
CA ALA A 68 36.13 -1.42 0.21
C ALA A 68 35.77 -2.89 0.44
N GLY A 69 35.67 -3.66 -0.65
CA GLY A 69 35.37 -5.09 -0.61
C GLY A 69 33.86 -5.40 -0.39
N ALA A 70 32.99 -4.40 -0.45
CA ALA A 70 31.55 -4.62 -0.44
C ALA A 70 31.10 -5.40 -1.67
N LYS A 71 30.11 -6.26 -1.47
CA LYS A 71 29.40 -6.99 -2.51
C LYS A 71 27.93 -6.66 -2.44
N ILE A 72 27.24 -6.79 -3.57
CA ILE A 72 25.78 -6.78 -3.62
C ILE A 72 25.29 -8.14 -4.08
N ARG A 73 24.22 -8.63 -3.46
CA ARG A 73 23.48 -9.80 -3.91
C ARG A 73 22.02 -9.46 -4.11
N TYR A 74 21.43 -10.12 -5.07
CA TYR A 74 20.01 -9.98 -5.41
C TYR A 74 19.30 -11.26 -5.03
N ARG A 75 18.25 -11.12 -4.24
CA ARG A 75 17.46 -12.25 -3.72
C ARG A 75 16.00 -12.14 -4.10
N THR A 76 15.39 -13.27 -4.41
CA THR A 76 13.95 -13.41 -4.35
C THR A 76 13.61 -14.25 -3.12
N LEU A 77 12.83 -13.67 -2.18
CA LEU A 77 12.60 -14.23 -0.86
C LEU A 77 13.92 -14.47 -0.10
N ASN A 78 14.38 -15.71 -0.04
CA ASN A 78 15.67 -16.08 0.56
C ASN A 78 16.68 -16.63 -0.44
N LYS A 79 16.25 -16.87 -1.69
CA LYS A 79 17.11 -17.45 -2.73
C LYS A 79 17.96 -16.35 -3.38
N VAL A 80 19.27 -16.44 -3.23
CA VAL A 80 20.21 -15.62 -4.00
C VAL A 80 20.16 -16.04 -5.46
N ILE A 81 19.90 -15.10 -6.36
CA ILE A 81 19.85 -15.32 -7.81
C ILE A 81 21.09 -14.82 -8.54
N SER A 82 21.73 -13.81 -8.03
CA SER A 82 23.02 -13.33 -8.51
C SER A 82 23.75 -12.50 -7.44
N GLU A 83 25.05 -12.36 -7.61
CA GLU A 83 25.95 -11.60 -6.74
C GLU A 83 27.03 -10.95 -7.58
N GLN A 84 27.45 -9.75 -7.20
CA GLN A 84 28.58 -9.08 -7.83
C GLN A 84 29.37 -8.24 -6.83
N ALA A 85 30.66 -8.02 -7.11
CA ALA A 85 31.42 -7.01 -6.41
C ALA A 85 30.95 -5.62 -6.82
N VAL A 86 30.91 -4.69 -5.88
CA VAL A 86 30.54 -3.29 -6.14
C VAL A 86 31.74 -2.40 -5.97
N ALA A 87 32.01 -1.59 -7.00
CA ALA A 87 33.04 -0.57 -6.98
C ALA A 87 32.46 0.75 -7.50
N GLY A 88 32.63 1.82 -6.72
CA GLY A 88 32.02 3.12 -7.04
C GLY A 88 30.60 3.26 -6.47
N SER A 89 30.01 4.44 -6.65
CA SER A 89 28.73 4.83 -6.06
C SER A 89 27.50 4.42 -6.88
N SER A 90 27.70 3.83 -8.06
CA SER A 90 26.57 3.43 -8.94
C SER A 90 26.93 2.18 -9.75
N TRP A 91 25.91 1.36 -10.02
CA TRP A 91 26.00 0.15 -10.84
C TRP A 91 24.65 -0.20 -11.42
N THR A 92 24.61 -1.19 -12.30
CA THR A 92 23.38 -1.68 -12.90
C THR A 92 23.19 -3.18 -12.68
N TRP A 93 21.93 -3.60 -12.73
CA TRP A 93 21.53 -4.99 -12.73
C TRP A 93 20.38 -5.18 -13.74
N THR A 94 20.43 -6.26 -14.50
CA THR A 94 19.31 -6.61 -15.40
C THR A 94 18.26 -7.39 -14.62
N ALA A 95 17.05 -6.87 -14.56
CA ALA A 95 15.94 -7.55 -13.92
C ALA A 95 15.67 -8.90 -14.58
N PRO A 96 15.37 -9.97 -13.81
CA PRO A 96 15.02 -11.25 -14.39
C PRO A 96 13.75 -11.18 -15.28
N ALA A 97 13.60 -12.20 -16.14
CA ALA A 97 12.44 -12.30 -17.04
C ALA A 97 11.13 -12.70 -16.33
N THR A 98 11.19 -13.06 -15.05
CA THR A 98 10.01 -13.44 -14.26
C THR A 98 9.24 -12.19 -13.87
N ASP A 99 8.00 -12.09 -14.36
CA ASP A 99 7.11 -10.99 -14.07
C ASP A 99 6.48 -11.09 -12.66
N PHE A 100 6.00 -9.96 -12.16
CA PHE A 100 5.31 -9.83 -10.86
C PHE A 100 6.08 -10.42 -9.69
N THR A 101 7.39 -10.11 -9.62
CA THR A 101 8.28 -10.65 -8.60
C THR A 101 8.98 -9.55 -7.82
N GLY A 102 8.92 -9.66 -6.48
CA GLY A 102 9.70 -8.83 -5.57
C GLY A 102 11.11 -9.38 -5.35
N TYR A 103 12.08 -8.49 -5.34
CA TYR A 103 13.49 -8.78 -5.04
C TYR A 103 13.99 -7.90 -3.91
N LEU A 104 14.96 -8.42 -3.16
CA LEU A 104 15.75 -7.62 -2.23
C LEU A 104 17.20 -7.60 -2.72
N ALA A 105 17.76 -6.42 -2.88
CA ALA A 105 19.18 -6.22 -3.07
C ALA A 105 19.80 -5.87 -1.72
N ASP A 106 20.79 -6.62 -1.25
CA ASP A 106 21.53 -6.34 -0.03
C ASP A 106 23.02 -6.17 -0.31
N VAL A 107 23.54 -5.02 0.09
CA VAL A 107 24.97 -4.75 0.14
C VAL A 107 25.52 -5.32 1.44
N TYR A 108 26.55 -6.13 1.36
CA TYR A 108 27.11 -6.81 2.50
C TYR A 108 28.64 -6.98 2.40
N ARG A 109 29.25 -7.34 3.50
CA ARG A 109 30.62 -7.83 3.57
C ARG A 109 30.69 -9.09 4.42
N THR A 110 31.67 -9.93 4.16
CA THR A 110 31.97 -11.11 4.97
C THR A 110 33.17 -10.83 5.84
N LYS A 111 33.09 -11.11 7.14
CA LYS A 111 34.20 -11.05 8.08
C LYS A 111 35.11 -12.28 7.94
N GLU A 112 36.27 -12.22 8.56
CA GLU A 112 37.25 -13.35 8.57
C GLU A 112 36.66 -14.63 9.18
N ASP A 113 35.76 -14.51 10.14
CA ASP A 113 35.08 -15.64 10.79
C ASP A 113 33.88 -16.20 9.98
N GLY A 114 33.65 -15.70 8.78
CA GLY A 114 32.55 -16.09 7.91
C GLY A 114 31.22 -15.39 8.19
N THR A 115 31.13 -14.54 9.22
CA THR A 115 29.90 -13.79 9.53
C THR A 115 29.60 -12.78 8.43
N GLU A 116 28.39 -12.78 7.91
CA GLU A 116 27.91 -11.75 6.99
C GLU A 116 27.40 -10.53 7.75
N VAL A 117 27.81 -9.34 7.26
CA VAL A 117 27.37 -8.06 7.79
C VAL A 117 26.62 -7.32 6.69
N ILE A 118 25.30 -7.18 6.84
CA ILE A 118 24.43 -6.38 5.95
C ILE A 118 24.73 -4.91 6.21
N LEU A 119 25.05 -4.17 5.16
CA LEU A 119 25.40 -2.74 5.21
C LEU A 119 24.24 -1.84 4.75
N GLY A 120 23.38 -2.34 3.88
CA GLY A 120 22.21 -1.65 3.40
C GLY A 120 21.39 -2.55 2.50
N THR A 121 20.08 -2.24 2.39
CA THR A 121 19.16 -2.99 1.53
C THR A 121 18.29 -2.03 0.73
N ILE A 122 17.77 -2.53 -0.39
CA ILE A 122 16.68 -1.91 -1.14
C ILE A 122 15.89 -3.00 -1.87
N ALA A 123 14.59 -2.85 -1.92
CA ALA A 123 13.75 -3.73 -2.71
C ALA A 123 13.74 -3.33 -4.19
N VAL A 124 13.37 -4.27 -5.06
CA VAL A 124 13.10 -4.04 -6.48
C VAL A 124 11.83 -4.77 -6.86
N ASP A 125 10.87 -4.04 -7.41
CA ASP A 125 9.64 -4.58 -7.97
C ASP A 125 9.80 -4.79 -9.48
N VAL A 126 9.74 -6.04 -9.93
CA VAL A 126 9.71 -6.38 -11.36
C VAL A 126 8.29 -6.76 -11.72
N SER A 127 7.53 -5.78 -12.21
CA SER A 127 6.13 -5.94 -12.57
C SER A 127 5.80 -5.14 -13.83
N SER A 128 5.28 -5.82 -14.86
CA SER A 128 4.87 -5.19 -16.11
C SER A 128 3.59 -4.35 -15.97
N ASP A 129 2.82 -4.57 -14.91
CA ASP A 129 1.63 -3.78 -14.54
C ASP A 129 1.70 -3.41 -13.05
N TRP A 130 1.73 -2.12 -12.76
CA TRP A 130 1.82 -1.57 -11.41
C TRP A 130 0.62 -1.94 -10.53
N THR A 131 -0.52 -2.24 -11.12
CA THR A 131 -1.76 -2.55 -10.39
C THR A 131 -1.76 -3.96 -9.80
N ARG A 132 -0.80 -4.81 -10.19
CA ARG A 132 -0.60 -6.12 -9.55
C ARG A 132 -0.22 -6.00 -8.07
N PHE A 133 0.64 -5.02 -7.74
CA PHE A 133 1.07 -4.71 -6.39
C PHE A 133 1.04 -3.19 -6.15
N PRO A 134 -0.15 -2.57 -6.13
CA PRO A 134 -0.25 -1.13 -6.02
C PRO A 134 0.29 -0.64 -4.67
N ARG A 135 1.17 0.35 -4.73
CA ARG A 135 1.64 1.16 -3.63
C ARG A 135 1.31 2.60 -3.99
N TYR A 136 0.27 3.11 -3.36
CA TYR A 136 -0.38 4.34 -3.78
C TYR A 136 -0.02 5.49 -2.83
N GLY A 137 0.46 6.59 -3.39
CA GLY A 137 0.76 7.84 -2.70
C GLY A 137 -0.13 8.97 -3.19
N PHE A 138 0.14 10.19 -2.71
CA PHE A 138 -0.62 11.37 -3.12
C PHE A 138 0.26 12.61 -3.26
N VAL A 139 -0.25 13.60 -4.01
CA VAL A 139 0.19 15.00 -4.01
C VAL A 139 -1.03 15.89 -3.89
N ALA A 140 -0.93 16.98 -3.13
CA ALA A 140 -2.09 17.80 -2.77
C ALA A 140 -1.82 19.31 -2.76
N THR A 141 -0.62 19.76 -3.14
CA THR A 141 -0.23 21.16 -3.20
C THR A 141 0.46 21.45 -4.52
N PHE A 142 -0.02 22.46 -5.24
CA PHE A 142 0.42 22.78 -6.61
C PHE A 142 0.69 24.28 -6.78
N ASP A 143 1.00 24.99 -5.71
CA ASP A 143 1.24 26.42 -5.71
C ASP A 143 2.67 26.79 -6.16
N ALA A 144 2.99 28.08 -6.16
CA ALA A 144 4.30 28.59 -6.58
C ALA A 144 5.49 28.08 -5.76
N SER A 145 5.27 27.50 -4.57
CA SER A 145 6.34 26.89 -3.76
C SER A 145 6.85 25.56 -4.34
N LYS A 146 6.07 24.93 -5.20
CA LYS A 146 6.40 23.66 -5.85
C LYS A 146 7.26 23.90 -7.09
N THR A 147 8.53 24.25 -6.85
CA THR A 147 9.54 24.32 -7.91
C THR A 147 9.90 22.92 -8.42
N GLU A 148 10.47 22.84 -9.63
CA GLU A 148 10.91 21.56 -10.21
C GLU A 148 11.87 20.80 -9.27
N SER A 149 12.83 21.50 -8.63
CA SER A 149 13.76 20.88 -7.66
C SER A 149 13.03 20.31 -6.45
N LYS A 150 12.02 21.02 -5.94
CA LYS A 150 11.23 20.55 -4.79
C LYS A 150 10.40 19.33 -5.16
N ILE A 151 9.75 19.34 -6.32
CA ILE A 151 9.00 18.21 -6.85
C ILE A 151 9.91 16.98 -7.04
N GLN A 152 11.14 17.20 -7.55
CA GLN A 152 12.14 16.13 -7.71
C GLN A 152 12.51 15.48 -6.37
N GLU A 153 12.72 16.28 -5.31
CA GLU A 153 12.98 15.77 -3.95
C GLU A 153 11.80 14.94 -3.42
N GLU A 154 10.59 15.44 -3.57
CA GLU A 154 9.37 14.78 -3.11
C GLU A 154 9.14 13.45 -3.83
N MET A 155 9.29 13.43 -5.16
CA MET A 155 9.13 12.21 -5.94
C MET A 155 10.28 11.22 -5.71
N ALA A 156 11.50 11.68 -5.44
CA ALA A 156 12.61 10.81 -5.05
C ALA A 156 12.34 10.08 -3.73
N PHE A 157 11.71 10.75 -2.74
CA PHE A 157 11.29 10.09 -1.50
C PHE A 157 10.20 9.03 -1.74
N LEU A 158 9.17 9.36 -2.54
CA LEU A 158 8.13 8.39 -2.90
C LEU A 158 8.73 7.20 -3.69
N ASN A 159 9.67 7.45 -4.60
CA ASN A 159 10.41 6.41 -5.31
C ASN A 159 11.19 5.51 -4.33
N ARG A 160 11.86 6.11 -3.33
CA ARG A 160 12.58 5.34 -2.31
C ARG A 160 11.65 4.43 -1.48
N CYS A 161 10.38 4.81 -1.34
CA CYS A 161 9.32 4.00 -0.75
C CYS A 161 8.59 3.11 -1.77
N HIS A 162 9.12 2.97 -2.99
CA HIS A 162 8.54 2.15 -4.06
C HIS A 162 7.10 2.49 -4.42
N ILE A 163 6.66 3.73 -4.18
CA ILE A 163 5.33 4.19 -4.61
C ILE A 163 5.29 4.15 -6.14
N ASN A 164 4.32 3.41 -6.68
CA ASN A 164 4.22 3.17 -8.12
C ASN A 164 2.98 3.83 -8.77
N GLY A 165 2.14 4.48 -7.98
CA GLY A 165 1.04 5.32 -8.44
C GLY A 165 0.76 6.45 -7.47
N VAL A 166 0.33 7.60 -7.97
CA VAL A 166 0.14 8.82 -7.17
C VAL A 166 -1.19 9.49 -7.54
N GLN A 167 -2.00 9.74 -6.52
CA GLN A 167 -3.25 10.49 -6.59
C GLN A 167 -2.97 11.98 -6.52
N PHE A 168 -3.52 12.74 -7.47
CA PHE A 168 -3.48 14.21 -7.47
C PHE A 168 -4.73 14.75 -6.79
N GLN A 169 -4.65 14.96 -5.49
CA GLN A 169 -5.79 15.40 -4.69
C GLN A 169 -6.06 16.90 -4.87
N ASP A 170 -7.32 17.27 -5.12
CA ASP A 170 -7.79 18.67 -5.23
C ASP A 170 -6.98 19.56 -6.20
N TRP A 171 -6.47 18.97 -7.29
CA TRP A 171 -5.73 19.67 -8.33
C TRP A 171 -6.64 20.46 -9.28
N HIS A 172 -7.94 20.11 -9.34
CA HIS A 172 -8.90 20.54 -10.34
C HIS A 172 -9.53 21.91 -10.03
N ASN A 173 -10.03 22.56 -11.08
CA ASN A 173 -10.70 23.86 -10.97
C ASN A 173 -12.07 23.74 -10.27
N LYS A 174 -12.96 22.94 -10.85
CA LYS A 174 -14.31 22.63 -10.32
C LYS A 174 -14.59 21.15 -10.53
N HIS A 175 -15.41 20.54 -9.69
CA HIS A 175 -15.77 19.14 -9.87
C HIS A 175 -16.46 18.86 -11.20
N HIS A 176 -17.36 19.74 -11.65
CA HIS A 176 -18.04 19.61 -12.93
C HIS A 176 -17.24 20.14 -14.13
N TRP A 177 -16.17 20.88 -13.89
CA TRP A 177 -15.24 21.40 -14.90
C TRP A 177 -13.80 21.32 -14.39
N PRO A 178 -13.20 20.14 -14.43
CA PRO A 178 -11.92 19.88 -13.72
C PRO A 178 -10.72 20.64 -14.29
N LEU A 179 -10.67 20.89 -15.61
CA LEU A 179 -9.55 21.56 -16.23
C LEU A 179 -9.55 23.06 -15.88
N GLY A 180 -8.39 23.61 -15.50
CA GLY A 180 -8.19 25.05 -15.40
C GLY A 180 -8.09 25.68 -16.80
N GLY A 181 -9.12 26.41 -17.22
CA GLY A 181 -9.24 26.95 -18.58
C GLY A 181 -10.10 26.08 -19.50
N THR A 182 -9.74 26.04 -20.79
CA THR A 182 -10.41 25.24 -21.82
C THR A 182 -9.44 24.27 -22.49
N ARG A 183 -9.98 23.38 -23.33
CA ARG A 183 -9.15 22.43 -24.11
C ARG A 183 -8.10 23.14 -24.97
N GLU A 184 -8.43 24.30 -25.53
CA GLU A 184 -7.57 25.07 -26.43
C GLU A 184 -6.65 26.04 -25.69
N HIS A 185 -7.01 26.41 -24.45
CA HIS A 185 -6.27 27.40 -23.68
C HIS A 185 -6.32 27.08 -22.18
N LEU A 186 -5.18 26.65 -21.65
CA LEU A 186 -5.03 26.40 -20.20
C LEU A 186 -4.75 27.72 -19.47
N ASP A 187 -5.41 27.89 -18.32
CA ASP A 187 -5.05 28.95 -17.39
C ASP A 187 -3.69 28.63 -16.77
N ALA A 188 -2.79 29.61 -16.70
CA ALA A 188 -1.50 29.44 -16.05
C ALA A 188 -1.66 29.18 -14.54
N VAL A 189 -2.65 29.85 -13.92
CA VAL A 189 -3.01 29.72 -12.51
C VAL A 189 -4.53 29.77 -12.42
N TYR A 190 -5.09 28.87 -11.63
CA TYR A 190 -6.52 28.83 -11.29
C TYR A 190 -6.72 28.50 -9.80
N LYS A 191 -7.96 28.55 -9.33
CA LYS A 191 -8.29 28.22 -7.95
C LYS A 191 -8.90 26.83 -7.86
N ASP A 192 -8.52 26.05 -6.85
CA ASP A 192 -9.24 24.81 -6.48
C ASP A 192 -10.52 25.11 -5.68
N ILE A 193 -11.17 24.06 -5.20
CA ILE A 193 -12.41 24.16 -4.40
C ILE A 193 -12.20 24.93 -3.09
N ALA A 194 -11.02 24.90 -2.50
CA ALA A 194 -10.65 25.62 -1.27
C ALA A 194 -10.10 27.02 -1.52
N ASN A 195 -10.23 27.56 -2.74
CA ASN A 195 -9.66 28.85 -3.17
C ASN A 195 -8.13 28.93 -3.09
N ARG A 196 -7.41 27.80 -3.11
CA ARG A 196 -5.95 27.78 -3.21
C ARG A 196 -5.51 27.97 -4.66
N ASP A 197 -4.34 28.57 -4.84
CA ASP A 197 -3.72 28.69 -6.17
C ASP A 197 -3.21 27.32 -6.63
N ILE A 198 -3.58 26.97 -7.86
CA ILE A 198 -3.06 25.82 -8.61
C ILE A 198 -2.30 26.35 -9.82
N TYR A 199 -1.03 26.06 -9.89
CA TYR A 199 -0.17 26.39 -11.02
C TYR A 199 -0.16 25.21 -12.00
N THR A 200 -0.66 25.43 -13.20
CA THR A 200 -0.69 24.39 -14.25
C THR A 200 0.69 23.81 -14.53
N GLN A 201 1.74 24.65 -14.43
CA GLN A 201 3.11 24.17 -14.61
C GLN A 201 3.53 23.19 -13.50
N SER A 202 3.16 23.44 -12.24
CA SER A 202 3.45 22.52 -11.13
C SER A 202 2.76 21.17 -11.34
N VAL A 203 1.51 21.16 -11.81
CA VAL A 203 0.79 19.91 -12.16
C VAL A 203 1.54 19.15 -13.25
N LYS A 204 1.95 19.82 -14.33
CA LYS A 204 2.73 19.22 -15.43
C LYS A 204 4.07 18.66 -14.96
N ASP A 205 4.79 19.40 -14.11
CA ASP A 205 6.09 18.97 -13.59
C ASP A 205 5.95 17.75 -12.68
N TYR A 206 4.93 17.68 -11.83
CA TYR A 206 4.63 16.47 -11.05
C TYR A 206 4.39 15.27 -11.95
N ILE A 207 3.55 15.37 -12.97
CA ILE A 207 3.28 14.26 -13.91
C ILE A 207 4.57 13.81 -14.60
N ARG A 208 5.32 14.76 -15.17
CA ARG A 208 6.57 14.49 -15.91
C ARG A 208 7.62 13.80 -15.02
N ILE A 209 7.83 14.32 -13.80
CA ILE A 209 8.84 13.80 -12.88
C ILE A 209 8.41 12.42 -12.35
N GLN A 210 7.13 12.22 -12.03
CA GLN A 210 6.61 10.89 -11.67
C GLN A 210 6.86 9.86 -12.77
N HIS A 211 6.58 10.22 -14.03
CA HIS A 211 6.83 9.33 -15.16
C HIS A 211 8.32 8.98 -15.31
N SER A 212 9.23 9.90 -14.98
CA SER A 212 10.67 9.61 -15.01
C SER A 212 11.08 8.54 -13.96
N PHE A 213 10.35 8.43 -12.85
CA PHE A 213 10.49 7.38 -11.85
C PHE A 213 9.63 6.12 -12.13
N GLY A 214 8.94 6.07 -13.27
CA GLY A 214 8.07 4.95 -13.62
C GLY A 214 6.74 4.91 -12.87
N MET A 215 6.40 5.95 -12.10
CA MET A 215 5.13 6.06 -11.37
C MET A 215 3.99 6.46 -12.31
N LYS A 216 2.76 6.13 -11.92
CA LYS A 216 1.52 6.51 -12.62
C LYS A 216 0.85 7.70 -11.95
N ALA A 217 0.41 8.66 -12.75
CA ALA A 217 -0.29 9.86 -12.32
C ALA A 217 -1.80 9.70 -12.48
N MET A 218 -2.56 9.77 -11.37
CA MET A 218 -4.01 9.58 -11.34
C MET A 218 -4.68 10.87 -10.89
N PHE A 219 -5.48 11.51 -11.75
CA PHE A 219 -6.18 12.70 -11.31
C PHE A 219 -7.42 12.35 -10.46
N TYR A 220 -7.61 13.11 -9.39
CA TYR A 220 -8.75 12.99 -8.50
C TYR A 220 -9.94 13.80 -9.01
N ASN A 221 -11.14 13.27 -8.92
CA ASN A 221 -12.38 14.04 -8.96
C ASN A 221 -13.55 13.19 -8.41
N LEU A 222 -14.62 13.86 -7.92
CA LEU A 222 -15.88 13.22 -7.55
C LEU A 222 -16.63 12.69 -8.78
N CYS A 223 -17.34 11.57 -8.62
CA CYS A 223 -18.22 11.05 -9.67
C CYS A 223 -19.49 11.91 -9.89
N PHE A 224 -19.76 12.88 -8.99
CA PHE A 224 -21.07 13.53 -8.94
C PHE A 224 -21.08 14.92 -8.28
N GLY A 225 -20.00 15.70 -8.43
CA GLY A 225 -19.87 17.03 -7.81
C GLY A 225 -20.15 18.19 -8.79
N ALA A 226 -20.93 19.17 -8.34
CA ALA A 226 -21.14 20.43 -9.04
C ALA A 226 -21.08 21.61 -8.06
N LEU A 227 -20.53 22.76 -8.49
CA LEU A 227 -20.53 23.97 -7.70
C LEU A 227 -21.83 24.78 -7.96
N ASP A 228 -22.02 25.88 -7.24
CA ASP A 228 -23.22 26.73 -7.35
C ASP A 228 -23.35 27.45 -8.71
N ASP A 229 -22.23 27.65 -9.41
CA ASP A 229 -22.20 28.28 -10.73
C ASP A 229 -22.31 27.29 -11.90
N ALA A 230 -22.50 26.00 -11.65
CA ALA A 230 -22.46 24.93 -12.64
C ALA A 230 -23.47 25.06 -13.79
N ALA A 231 -24.59 25.73 -13.55
CA ALA A 231 -25.59 26.00 -14.61
C ALA A 231 -24.99 26.86 -15.75
N GLY A 232 -24.09 27.80 -15.41
CA GLY A 232 -23.38 28.62 -16.39
C GLY A 232 -22.39 27.81 -17.25
N ASP A 233 -21.91 26.69 -16.73
CA ASP A 233 -21.00 25.76 -17.41
C ASP A 233 -21.75 24.60 -18.12
N GLY A 234 -23.11 24.65 -18.16
CA GLY A 234 -23.93 23.71 -18.91
C GLY A 234 -24.48 22.52 -18.11
N VAL A 235 -24.28 22.49 -16.79
CA VAL A 235 -24.89 21.48 -15.92
C VAL A 235 -26.39 21.76 -15.80
N LYS A 236 -27.21 20.72 -16.04
CA LYS A 236 -28.66 20.85 -16.06
C LYS A 236 -29.28 20.50 -14.71
N GLU A 237 -30.41 21.11 -14.40
CA GLU A 237 -31.15 20.87 -13.16
C GLU A 237 -31.62 19.42 -13.02
N GLU A 238 -31.94 18.76 -14.12
CA GLU A 238 -32.40 17.38 -14.18
C GLU A 238 -31.30 16.34 -13.84
N TRP A 239 -30.05 16.79 -13.72
CA TRP A 239 -28.94 15.88 -13.40
C TRP A 239 -28.70 15.72 -11.89
N TYR A 240 -29.26 16.62 -11.05
CA TYR A 240 -29.04 16.58 -9.61
C TYR A 240 -29.80 15.45 -8.93
N ILE A 241 -29.30 15.01 -7.78
CA ILE A 241 -30.03 14.18 -6.82
C ILE A 241 -30.59 15.06 -5.70
N PHE A 242 -31.74 14.65 -5.18
CA PHE A 242 -32.54 15.39 -4.22
C PHE A 242 -32.81 14.58 -2.95
N LYS A 243 -32.98 15.25 -1.82
CA LYS A 243 -33.35 14.62 -0.53
C LYS A 243 -34.82 14.16 -0.48
N GLY A 244 -35.65 14.61 -1.42
CA GLY A 244 -37.05 14.24 -1.52
C GLY A 244 -37.53 14.18 -2.95
N THR A 245 -38.75 13.65 -3.16
CA THR A 245 -39.38 13.43 -4.49
C THR A 245 -39.78 14.71 -5.22
N GLY A 246 -39.79 15.84 -4.52
CA GLY A 246 -40.29 17.13 -5.07
C GLY A 246 -39.21 17.96 -5.78
N HIS A 247 -38.03 17.47 -5.99
CA HIS A 247 -36.86 18.13 -6.63
C HIS A 247 -36.60 19.58 -6.20
N THR A 248 -36.86 19.91 -4.94
CA THR A 248 -36.69 21.27 -4.38
C THR A 248 -35.47 21.39 -3.45
N ASP A 249 -34.97 20.28 -2.90
CA ASP A 249 -33.86 20.22 -1.95
C ASP A 249 -32.76 19.31 -2.50
N LYS A 250 -31.82 19.92 -3.22
CA LYS A 250 -30.64 19.21 -3.75
C LYS A 250 -29.80 18.61 -2.62
N ASP A 251 -29.28 17.42 -2.81
CA ASP A 251 -28.25 16.92 -1.89
C ASP A 251 -26.95 17.70 -2.08
N ALA A 252 -26.32 18.05 -0.98
CA ALA A 252 -25.07 18.80 -0.98
C ALA A 252 -24.14 18.36 0.14
N HIS A 253 -22.86 18.46 -0.13
CA HIS A 253 -21.80 18.40 0.88
C HIS A 253 -21.40 19.82 1.26
N THR A 254 -21.65 20.18 2.52
CA THR A 254 -21.40 21.53 3.03
C THR A 254 -19.90 21.72 3.26
N LEU A 255 -19.36 22.81 2.76
CA LEU A 255 -17.97 23.22 2.89
C LEU A 255 -17.87 24.55 3.64
N PRO A 256 -16.68 24.93 4.14
CA PRO A 256 -16.47 26.22 4.78
C PRO A 256 -16.83 27.40 3.87
N ASP A 257 -17.40 28.47 4.41
CA ASP A 257 -17.80 29.67 3.64
C ASP A 257 -16.61 30.35 2.89
N SER A 258 -15.38 30.12 3.30
CA SER A 258 -14.17 30.59 2.62
C SER A 258 -13.83 29.83 1.35
N TRP A 259 -14.48 28.69 1.09
CA TRP A 259 -14.28 27.88 -0.09
C TRP A 259 -15.15 28.40 -1.24
N LYS A 260 -14.92 27.91 -2.47
CA LYS A 260 -15.65 28.40 -3.65
C LYS A 260 -17.17 28.25 -3.52
N SER A 261 -17.63 27.11 -2.99
CA SER A 261 -19.03 26.73 -2.93
C SER A 261 -19.18 25.46 -2.10
N ASN A 262 -20.40 25.12 -1.70
CA ASN A 262 -20.76 23.75 -1.38
C ASN A 262 -20.68 22.87 -2.62
N ILE A 263 -20.59 21.57 -2.44
CA ILE A 263 -20.64 20.60 -3.54
C ILE A 263 -22.05 20.05 -3.62
N TYR A 264 -22.79 20.42 -4.67
CA TYR A 264 -24.10 19.86 -4.98
C TYR A 264 -23.94 18.55 -5.75
N LEU A 265 -24.73 17.54 -5.40
CA LEU A 265 -24.52 16.19 -5.91
C LEU A 265 -25.42 15.90 -7.12
N LEU A 266 -24.80 15.32 -8.13
CA LEU A 266 -25.44 14.90 -9.37
C LEU A 266 -25.72 13.38 -9.32
N ASP A 267 -26.62 12.88 -10.16
CA ASP A 267 -26.86 11.45 -10.32
C ASP A 267 -25.78 10.80 -11.17
N PRO A 268 -24.89 9.96 -10.60
CA PRO A 268 -23.87 9.27 -11.38
C PRO A 268 -24.45 8.34 -12.46
N GLY A 269 -25.73 7.95 -12.33
CA GLY A 269 -26.47 7.13 -13.30
C GLY A 269 -27.08 7.92 -14.46
N ASN A 270 -27.10 9.26 -14.39
CA ASN A 270 -27.65 10.09 -15.45
C ASN A 270 -26.74 10.08 -16.70
N ALA A 271 -27.24 9.60 -17.83
CA ALA A 271 -26.46 9.42 -19.05
C ALA A 271 -25.93 10.73 -19.64
N GLU A 272 -26.67 11.85 -19.50
CA GLU A 272 -26.23 13.15 -19.97
C GLU A 272 -25.10 13.70 -19.10
N TRP A 273 -25.19 13.53 -17.77
CA TRP A 273 -24.10 13.86 -16.86
C TRP A 273 -22.86 13.01 -17.14
N GLN A 274 -23.02 11.70 -17.33
CA GLN A 274 -21.89 10.82 -17.69
C GLN A 274 -21.22 11.29 -18.99
N ALA A 275 -21.98 11.64 -20.03
CA ALA A 275 -21.44 12.14 -21.28
C ALA A 275 -20.71 13.49 -21.10
N TYR A 276 -21.27 14.38 -20.29
CA TYR A 276 -20.69 15.68 -19.99
C TYR A 276 -19.34 15.56 -19.29
N ILE A 277 -19.29 14.84 -18.17
CA ILE A 277 -18.04 14.70 -17.40
C ILE A 277 -16.99 13.85 -18.13
N ALA A 278 -17.40 12.88 -18.94
CA ALA A 278 -16.48 12.13 -19.81
C ALA A 278 -15.85 13.04 -20.86
N GLN A 279 -16.58 14.03 -21.38
CA GLN A 279 -16.01 15.03 -22.29
C GLN A 279 -15.02 15.96 -21.55
N CYS A 280 -15.37 16.39 -20.33
CA CYS A 280 -14.43 17.18 -19.50
C CYS A 280 -13.14 16.39 -19.19
N ASN A 281 -13.25 15.08 -18.93
CA ASN A 281 -12.09 14.21 -18.73
C ASN A 281 -11.28 14.03 -20.03
N ASP A 282 -11.93 14.01 -21.21
CA ASP A 282 -11.24 14.00 -22.49
C ASP A 282 -10.37 15.26 -22.67
N ASP A 283 -10.89 16.42 -22.25
CA ASP A 283 -10.15 17.68 -22.26
C ASP A 283 -8.96 17.68 -21.30
N VAL A 284 -9.13 17.06 -20.12
CA VAL A 284 -8.02 16.82 -19.16
C VAL A 284 -6.92 15.98 -19.82
N TYR A 285 -7.26 14.82 -20.36
CA TYR A 285 -6.30 13.92 -20.99
C TYR A 285 -5.62 14.49 -22.24
N ALA A 286 -6.30 15.36 -22.95
CA ALA A 286 -5.72 16.03 -24.11
C ALA A 286 -4.63 17.07 -23.75
N ASN A 287 -4.65 17.59 -22.53
CA ASN A 287 -3.79 18.66 -22.06
C ASN A 287 -2.75 18.26 -21.02
N LEU A 288 -3.07 17.22 -20.24
CA LEU A 288 -2.27 16.73 -19.10
C LEU A 288 -2.11 15.22 -19.23
N ASP A 289 -0.87 14.76 -19.18
CA ASP A 289 -0.50 13.36 -19.42
C ASP A 289 -0.82 12.43 -18.23
N PHE A 290 -2.04 12.55 -17.68
CA PHE A 290 -2.51 11.63 -16.65
C PHE A 290 -2.72 10.22 -17.19
N ASP A 291 -2.33 9.21 -16.41
CA ASP A 291 -2.53 7.80 -16.73
C ASP A 291 -3.96 7.33 -16.47
N GLY A 292 -4.69 8.00 -15.57
CA GLY A 292 -6.03 7.58 -15.22
C GLY A 292 -6.78 8.51 -14.27
N TYR A 293 -7.94 8.06 -13.83
CA TYR A 293 -8.89 8.78 -13.00
C TYR A 293 -9.09 8.07 -11.66
N GLN A 294 -8.79 8.78 -10.57
CA GLN A 294 -9.18 8.44 -9.20
C GLN A 294 -10.58 9.00 -8.95
N ILE A 295 -11.57 8.15 -9.06
CA ILE A 295 -12.98 8.49 -8.85
C ILE A 295 -13.27 8.50 -7.36
N ASP A 296 -13.86 9.58 -6.86
CA ASP A 296 -14.28 9.68 -5.48
C ASP A 296 -15.80 9.78 -5.33
N GLN A 297 -16.29 9.50 -4.12
CA GLN A 297 -17.70 9.58 -3.71
C GLN A 297 -17.77 9.88 -2.21
N LEU A 298 -18.94 10.12 -1.67
CA LEU A 298 -19.13 10.63 -0.30
C LEU A 298 -19.87 9.63 0.63
N GLY A 299 -19.75 8.34 0.36
CA GLY A 299 -20.37 7.29 1.17
C GLY A 299 -21.88 7.19 1.03
N ASN A 300 -22.50 6.58 2.03
CA ASN A 300 -23.96 6.41 2.07
C ASN A 300 -24.66 7.74 2.33
N ARG A 301 -25.40 8.21 1.37
CA ARG A 301 -26.17 9.46 1.45
C ARG A 301 -27.60 9.27 1.99
N GLY A 302 -28.00 8.02 2.29
CA GLY A 302 -29.38 7.69 2.60
C GLY A 302 -30.28 7.71 1.34
N ASP A 303 -31.60 7.86 1.55
CA ASP A 303 -32.57 7.89 0.44
C ASP A 303 -32.40 9.18 -0.37
N ARG A 304 -32.14 9.02 -1.66
CA ARG A 304 -32.01 10.10 -2.64
C ARG A 304 -32.88 9.83 -3.86
N TYR A 305 -33.28 10.88 -4.54
CA TYR A 305 -34.24 10.84 -5.65
C TYR A 305 -33.69 11.61 -6.84
N ASP A 306 -33.99 11.13 -8.04
CA ASP A 306 -33.73 11.87 -9.28
C ASP A 306 -34.74 13.04 -9.45
N TYR A 307 -34.54 13.82 -10.50
CA TYR A 307 -35.43 14.95 -10.82
C TYR A 307 -36.90 14.54 -11.02
N LYS A 308 -37.16 13.31 -11.44
CA LYS A 308 -38.51 12.76 -11.65
C LYS A 308 -39.13 12.18 -10.38
N GLY A 309 -38.40 12.21 -9.26
CA GLY A 309 -38.84 11.66 -7.98
C GLY A 309 -38.66 10.15 -7.85
N ASN A 310 -37.89 9.50 -8.72
CA ASN A 310 -37.53 8.09 -8.58
C ASN A 310 -36.39 7.94 -7.58
N LYS A 311 -36.43 6.89 -6.76
CA LYS A 311 -35.34 6.58 -5.81
C LYS A 311 -34.07 6.16 -6.56
N VAL A 312 -32.96 6.83 -6.25
CA VAL A 312 -31.65 6.54 -6.80
C VAL A 312 -30.93 5.51 -5.93
N ASN A 313 -30.43 4.45 -6.55
CA ASN A 313 -29.55 3.48 -5.90
C ASN A 313 -28.09 3.81 -6.25
N LEU A 314 -27.43 4.60 -5.41
CA LEU A 314 -26.06 5.08 -5.67
C LEU A 314 -25.06 3.96 -6.01
N PRO A 315 -24.99 2.82 -5.30
CA PRO A 315 -24.07 1.74 -5.68
C PRO A 315 -24.30 1.19 -7.10
N LYS A 316 -25.56 1.15 -7.57
CA LYS A 316 -25.85 0.77 -8.97
C LYS A 316 -25.41 1.84 -9.96
N THR A 317 -25.55 3.12 -9.60
CA THR A 317 -25.15 4.22 -10.47
C THR A 317 -23.63 4.32 -10.60
N TYR A 318 -22.87 3.90 -9.58
CA TYR A 318 -21.42 3.78 -9.69
C TYR A 318 -20.98 2.79 -10.77
N VAL A 319 -21.71 1.68 -10.93
CA VAL A 319 -21.44 0.72 -12.01
C VAL A 319 -21.54 1.39 -13.38
N SER A 320 -22.68 2.03 -13.67
CA SER A 320 -22.90 2.70 -14.96
C SER A 320 -21.92 3.86 -15.19
N PHE A 321 -21.54 4.59 -14.14
CA PHE A 321 -20.55 5.66 -14.23
C PHE A 321 -19.16 5.12 -14.61
N ILE A 322 -18.67 4.07 -13.92
CA ILE A 322 -17.40 3.40 -14.24
C ILE A 322 -17.42 2.90 -15.68
N GLU A 323 -18.52 2.26 -16.12
CA GLU A 323 -18.69 1.77 -17.48
C GLU A 323 -18.63 2.90 -18.52
N ALA A 324 -19.27 4.04 -18.25
CA ALA A 324 -19.25 5.20 -19.13
C ALA A 324 -17.84 5.79 -19.23
N MET A 325 -17.14 5.98 -18.11
CA MET A 325 -15.76 6.50 -18.10
C MET A 325 -14.80 5.56 -18.84
N LYS A 326 -14.88 4.26 -18.57
CA LYS A 326 -14.03 3.26 -19.24
C LYS A 326 -14.39 3.11 -20.72
N GLY A 327 -15.67 3.24 -21.08
CA GLY A 327 -16.12 3.21 -22.47
C GLY A 327 -15.58 4.36 -23.30
N LYS A 328 -15.49 5.57 -22.72
CA LYS A 328 -14.94 6.76 -23.40
C LYS A 328 -13.41 6.71 -23.50
N HIS A 329 -12.74 6.23 -22.45
CA HIS A 329 -11.27 6.19 -22.36
C HIS A 329 -10.78 4.77 -21.99
N PRO A 330 -10.85 3.79 -22.92
CA PRO A 330 -10.59 2.38 -22.62
C PRO A 330 -9.15 2.11 -22.15
N ASP A 331 -8.19 2.91 -22.60
CA ASP A 331 -6.76 2.75 -22.26
C ASP A 331 -6.38 3.44 -20.95
N LYS A 332 -7.26 4.28 -20.39
CA LYS A 332 -6.98 4.97 -19.13
C LYS A 332 -7.33 4.11 -17.92
N ARG A 333 -6.54 4.25 -16.86
CA ARG A 333 -6.72 3.55 -15.59
C ARG A 333 -7.87 4.14 -14.80
N LEU A 334 -8.60 3.31 -14.06
CA LEU A 334 -9.67 3.75 -13.17
C LEU A 334 -9.49 3.13 -11.78
N VAL A 335 -9.63 3.97 -10.76
CA VAL A 335 -9.77 3.56 -9.36
C VAL A 335 -10.98 4.29 -8.81
N MET A 336 -11.79 3.64 -7.99
CA MET A 336 -12.91 4.30 -7.33
C MET A 336 -12.89 4.04 -5.83
N ASN A 337 -13.04 5.11 -5.06
CA ASN A 337 -13.13 5.05 -3.60
C ASN A 337 -14.42 4.35 -3.14
N ALA A 338 -14.30 3.51 -2.14
CA ALA A 338 -15.42 2.93 -1.38
C ALA A 338 -15.33 3.46 0.06
N VAL A 339 -15.94 4.61 0.32
CA VAL A 339 -15.99 5.26 1.63
C VAL A 339 -16.75 4.38 2.60
N SER A 340 -16.14 3.99 3.74
CA SER A 340 -16.72 3.03 4.70
C SER A 340 -17.27 1.79 3.97
N SER A 341 -16.53 1.27 3.00
CA SER A 341 -16.91 0.09 2.19
C SER A 341 -18.18 0.24 1.35
N TYR A 342 -18.77 1.46 1.28
CA TYR A 342 -20.03 1.72 0.55
C TYR A 342 -19.85 1.55 -0.97
N GLY A 343 -20.61 0.63 -1.55
CA GLY A 343 -20.55 0.31 -2.98
C GLY A 343 -19.38 -0.58 -3.41
N ALA A 344 -18.54 -1.06 -2.47
CA ALA A 344 -17.33 -1.82 -2.80
C ALA A 344 -17.59 -3.05 -3.69
N SER A 345 -18.64 -3.82 -3.41
CA SER A 345 -19.00 -5.00 -4.21
C SER A 345 -19.43 -4.66 -5.64
N GLN A 346 -20.17 -3.55 -5.81
CA GLN A 346 -20.62 -3.07 -7.11
C GLN A 346 -19.43 -2.53 -7.92
N ILE A 347 -18.55 -1.74 -7.30
CA ILE A 347 -17.34 -1.21 -7.91
C ILE A 347 -16.45 -2.36 -8.40
N ALA A 348 -16.15 -3.32 -7.53
CA ALA A 348 -15.35 -4.50 -7.86
C ALA A 348 -16.00 -5.34 -8.97
N GLY A 349 -17.33 -5.52 -8.91
CA GLY A 349 -18.10 -6.32 -9.86
C GLY A 349 -18.09 -5.79 -11.28
N THR A 350 -17.70 -4.54 -11.52
CA THR A 350 -17.51 -4.00 -12.89
C THR A 350 -16.36 -4.68 -13.64
N GLY A 351 -15.34 -5.18 -12.91
CA GLY A 351 -14.10 -5.67 -13.50
C GLY A 351 -13.32 -4.61 -14.28
N LYS A 352 -13.58 -3.31 -14.04
CA LYS A 352 -13.00 -2.17 -14.77
C LYS A 352 -12.14 -1.24 -13.92
N VAL A 353 -12.11 -1.47 -12.61
CA VAL A 353 -11.19 -0.76 -11.69
C VAL A 353 -9.90 -1.55 -11.52
N ASP A 354 -8.80 -0.86 -11.35
CA ASP A 354 -7.47 -1.46 -11.32
C ASP A 354 -7.12 -2.10 -9.97
N PHE A 355 -7.66 -1.56 -8.88
CA PHE A 355 -7.59 -2.11 -7.53
C PHE A 355 -8.74 -1.55 -6.68
N LEU A 356 -8.95 -2.10 -5.49
CA LEU A 356 -9.96 -1.65 -4.55
C LEU A 356 -9.36 -0.65 -3.57
N TYR A 357 -9.91 0.55 -3.56
CA TYR A 357 -9.54 1.65 -2.67
C TYR A 357 -10.65 1.83 -1.64
N ASN A 358 -10.31 1.65 -0.37
CA ASN A 358 -11.25 1.83 0.74
C ASN A 358 -10.77 2.98 1.63
N GLU A 359 -11.58 4.01 1.73
CA GLU A 359 -11.40 5.06 2.73
C GLU A 359 -12.04 4.62 4.04
N VAL A 360 -11.21 4.45 5.08
CA VAL A 360 -11.59 3.77 6.32
C VAL A 360 -11.86 4.80 7.42
N TRP A 361 -13.06 4.78 7.97
CA TRP A 361 -13.52 5.74 8.96
C TRP A 361 -13.76 5.14 10.35
N GLY A 362 -14.33 5.95 11.27
CA GLY A 362 -14.48 5.58 12.67
C GLY A 362 -15.45 4.44 12.98
N ASP A 363 -16.30 4.07 12.03
CA ASP A 363 -17.17 2.88 12.08
C ASP A 363 -16.44 1.58 11.73
N GLU A 364 -15.20 1.68 11.21
CA GLU A 364 -14.29 0.58 10.88
C GLU A 364 -12.94 0.81 11.59
N ALA A 365 -12.96 1.00 12.93
CA ALA A 365 -11.83 1.54 13.68
C ALA A 365 -10.83 0.50 14.20
N ASP A 366 -11.20 -0.76 14.31
CA ASP A 366 -10.38 -1.80 14.89
C ASP A 366 -9.52 -2.54 13.83
N PHE A 367 -8.42 -3.14 14.25
CA PHE A 367 -7.60 -3.98 13.35
C PHE A 367 -8.38 -5.12 12.72
N THR A 368 -9.42 -5.64 13.39
CA THR A 368 -10.32 -6.66 12.85
C THR A 368 -11.20 -6.16 11.71
N ASP A 369 -11.49 -4.86 11.67
CA ASP A 369 -12.24 -4.26 10.57
C ASP A 369 -11.41 -4.22 9.29
N LEU A 370 -10.12 -3.88 9.38
CA LEU A 370 -9.20 -3.97 8.24
C LEU A 370 -9.16 -5.37 7.64
N TYR A 371 -9.12 -6.40 8.48
CA TYR A 371 -9.20 -7.78 8.02
C TYR A 371 -10.53 -8.10 7.33
N THR A 372 -11.64 -7.64 7.89
CA THR A 372 -12.99 -7.85 7.35
C THR A 372 -13.13 -7.20 5.98
N ILE A 373 -12.67 -5.95 5.82
CA ILE A 373 -12.67 -5.22 4.55
C ILE A 373 -11.85 -5.99 3.50
N LEU A 374 -10.63 -6.38 3.85
CA LEU A 374 -9.73 -7.07 2.94
C LEU A 374 -10.31 -8.41 2.49
N LYS A 375 -10.89 -9.16 3.42
CA LYS A 375 -11.54 -10.44 3.12
C LYS A 375 -12.76 -10.28 2.20
N ALA A 376 -13.57 -9.27 2.44
CA ALA A 376 -14.70 -8.92 1.57
C ALA A 376 -14.21 -8.52 0.17
N ASN A 377 -13.19 -7.67 0.08
CA ASN A 377 -12.58 -7.25 -1.18
C ASN A 377 -12.00 -8.42 -1.99
N HIS A 378 -11.36 -9.38 -1.34
CA HIS A 378 -10.89 -10.61 -2.00
C HIS A 378 -12.05 -11.39 -2.63
N GLN A 379 -13.20 -11.45 -1.96
CA GLN A 379 -14.39 -12.11 -2.51
C GLN A 379 -14.98 -11.31 -3.68
N TYR A 380 -15.12 -9.98 -3.53
CA TYR A 380 -15.69 -9.11 -4.57
C TYR A 380 -14.82 -9.06 -5.83
N GLY A 381 -13.51 -8.99 -5.69
CA GLY A 381 -12.55 -8.93 -6.78
C GLY A 381 -12.07 -10.30 -7.27
N ASN A 382 -12.69 -11.40 -6.85
CA ASN A 382 -12.28 -12.77 -7.16
C ASN A 382 -10.77 -13.01 -6.93
N GLN A 383 -10.23 -12.44 -5.83
CA GLN A 383 -8.83 -12.44 -5.40
C GLN A 383 -7.84 -11.74 -6.37
N ALA A 384 -8.29 -11.25 -7.52
CA ALA A 384 -7.44 -10.58 -8.50
C ALA A 384 -7.13 -9.12 -8.11
N LEU A 385 -8.12 -8.40 -7.56
CA LEU A 385 -7.96 -7.00 -7.16
C LEU A 385 -7.30 -6.90 -5.78
N LYS A 386 -6.30 -6.03 -5.68
CA LYS A 386 -5.60 -5.72 -4.41
C LYS A 386 -6.32 -4.61 -3.66
N THR A 387 -6.11 -4.53 -2.35
CA THR A 387 -6.70 -3.50 -1.49
C THR A 387 -5.68 -2.43 -1.13
N VAL A 388 -6.05 -1.17 -1.31
CA VAL A 388 -5.37 0.02 -0.80
C VAL A 388 -6.30 0.66 0.24
N PHE A 389 -5.80 0.82 1.46
CA PHE A 389 -6.52 1.52 2.52
C PHE A 389 -6.13 3.00 2.54
N ALA A 390 -7.08 3.90 2.33
CA ALA A 390 -6.92 5.31 2.67
C ALA A 390 -7.32 5.47 4.15
N ALA A 391 -6.32 5.49 5.01
CA ALA A 391 -6.53 5.36 6.45
C ALA A 391 -5.80 6.48 7.21
N TYR A 392 -6.58 7.34 7.85
CA TYR A 392 -6.09 8.54 8.53
C TYR A 392 -5.61 8.21 9.95
N MET A 393 -4.30 8.29 10.16
CA MET A 393 -3.67 8.02 11.45
C MET A 393 -3.50 9.30 12.28
N ASN A 394 -3.58 9.16 13.60
CA ASN A 394 -3.44 10.28 14.55
C ASN A 394 -4.40 11.46 14.25
N TYR A 395 -5.59 11.15 13.81
CA TYR A 395 -6.57 12.10 13.27
C TYR A 395 -6.97 13.21 14.24
N GLU A 396 -7.03 12.95 15.56
CA GLU A 396 -7.38 13.91 16.60
C GLU A 396 -6.14 14.58 17.22
N LYS A 397 -4.93 14.17 16.85
CA LYS A 397 -3.72 14.81 17.35
C LYS A 397 -3.56 16.19 16.72
N GLY A 398 -3.51 17.24 17.55
CA GLY A 398 -3.58 18.63 17.11
C GLY A 398 -2.38 19.07 16.26
N SER A 399 -1.14 18.78 16.70
CA SER A 399 0.11 19.16 16.03
C SER A 399 1.30 18.34 16.52
N GLY A 400 2.45 18.52 15.88
CA GLY A 400 3.71 17.86 16.23
C GLY A 400 4.07 16.72 15.31
N GLU A 401 4.66 15.66 15.84
CA GLU A 401 5.08 14.49 15.06
C GLU A 401 4.03 13.39 15.12
N PHE A 402 3.95 12.57 14.04
CA PHE A 402 3.22 11.32 14.06
C PHE A 402 3.73 10.39 15.14
N ASN A 403 2.86 9.58 15.71
CA ASN A 403 3.25 8.54 16.65
C ASN A 403 3.81 7.31 15.92
N MET A 404 5.13 7.23 15.84
CA MET A 404 5.81 6.15 15.11
C MET A 404 5.33 4.74 15.49
N PRO A 405 5.19 4.35 16.79
CA PRO A 405 4.70 3.03 17.14
C PRO A 405 3.31 2.71 16.57
N GLY A 406 2.39 3.67 16.59
CA GLY A 406 1.05 3.49 16.03
C GLY A 406 1.08 3.29 14.51
N ILE A 407 1.85 4.12 13.79
CA ILE A 407 2.03 4.02 12.34
C ILE A 407 2.58 2.64 11.96
N LEU A 408 3.71 2.25 12.53
CA LEU A 408 4.38 1.00 12.16
C LEU A 408 3.59 -0.25 12.52
N LEU A 409 2.84 -0.24 13.62
CA LEU A 409 1.97 -1.36 13.98
C LEU A 409 0.82 -1.50 12.97
N THR A 410 0.23 -0.40 12.55
CA THR A 410 -0.85 -0.39 11.56
C THR A 410 -0.35 -0.88 10.20
N ASP A 411 0.80 -0.39 9.74
CA ASP A 411 1.44 -0.86 8.51
C ASP A 411 1.78 -2.35 8.58
N ALA A 412 2.34 -2.80 9.71
CA ALA A 412 2.64 -4.21 9.92
C ALA A 412 1.39 -5.10 9.77
N VAL A 413 0.26 -4.68 10.33
CA VAL A 413 -1.01 -5.39 10.20
C VAL A 413 -1.52 -5.35 8.77
N MET A 414 -1.60 -4.18 8.15
CA MET A 414 -2.10 -4.04 6.77
C MET A 414 -1.27 -4.90 5.80
N PHE A 415 0.06 -4.87 5.92
CA PHE A 415 0.95 -5.62 5.04
C PHE A 415 0.87 -7.14 5.28
N ALA A 416 0.81 -7.58 6.54
CA ALA A 416 0.61 -8.99 6.88
C ALA A 416 -0.72 -9.54 6.34
N LEU A 417 -1.77 -8.73 6.34
CA LEU A 417 -3.07 -9.08 5.77
C LEU A 417 -3.08 -9.06 4.24
N GLY A 418 -2.10 -8.40 3.58
CA GLY A 418 -1.96 -8.33 2.13
C GLY A 418 -2.49 -7.04 1.50
N GLY A 419 -2.83 -6.04 2.30
CA GLY A 419 -3.19 -4.69 1.86
C GLY A 419 -1.99 -3.78 1.69
N SER A 420 -2.23 -2.54 1.26
CA SER A 420 -1.28 -1.43 1.31
C SER A 420 -1.97 -0.18 1.87
N HIS A 421 -1.18 0.76 2.35
CA HIS A 421 -1.64 1.97 3.00
C HIS A 421 -1.41 3.18 2.10
N LEU A 422 -2.46 3.97 1.84
CA LEU A 422 -2.32 5.31 1.27
C LEU A 422 -2.04 6.27 2.42
N GLU A 423 -0.78 6.56 2.65
CA GLU A 423 -0.33 7.41 3.75
C GLU A 423 0.73 8.42 3.35
N LEU A 424 1.55 8.11 2.32
CA LEU A 424 2.69 8.92 1.92
C LEU A 424 2.30 9.94 0.85
N GLY A 425 2.46 11.20 1.20
CA GLY A 425 2.50 12.32 0.26
C GLY A 425 3.93 12.65 -0.16
N GLY A 426 4.07 13.55 -1.13
CA GLY A 426 5.38 14.02 -1.58
C GLY A 426 6.15 14.73 -0.48
N ASP A 427 5.49 15.57 0.29
CA ASP A 427 6.09 16.43 1.32
C ASP A 427 5.56 16.18 2.74
N HIS A 428 4.54 15.34 2.92
CA HIS A 428 3.97 15.00 4.23
C HIS A 428 3.24 13.65 4.20
N MET A 429 2.84 13.19 5.37
CA MET A 429 2.06 11.98 5.58
C MET A 429 0.59 12.34 5.86
N LEU A 430 -0.33 11.49 5.43
CA LEU A 430 -1.77 11.72 5.52
C LEU A 430 -2.28 11.61 6.96
N CYS A 431 -2.86 12.69 7.50
CA CYS A 431 -3.45 12.70 8.85
C CYS A 431 -4.95 13.00 8.88
N SER A 432 -5.50 13.57 7.84
CA SER A 432 -6.93 13.90 7.73
C SER A 432 -7.39 13.97 6.27
N GLU A 433 -8.71 14.01 6.04
CA GLU A 433 -9.36 14.03 4.74
C GLU A 433 -9.04 15.26 3.89
N TYR A 434 -8.65 16.37 4.51
CA TYR A 434 -8.12 17.49 3.75
C TYR A 434 -6.61 17.26 3.55
N PHE A 435 -6.27 16.65 2.46
CA PHE A 435 -4.94 16.13 2.14
C PHE A 435 -3.78 17.13 2.25
N PRO A 436 -3.94 18.45 1.94
CA PRO A 436 -2.88 19.43 2.16
C PRO A 436 -2.56 19.73 3.64
N ASN A 437 -3.23 19.08 4.58
CA ASN A 437 -3.03 19.31 6.01
C ASN A 437 -1.67 18.76 6.46
N THR A 438 -0.79 19.65 6.91
CA THR A 438 0.58 19.36 7.36
C THR A 438 0.78 19.57 8.86
N ARG A 439 -0.29 19.52 9.67
CA ARG A 439 -0.20 19.75 11.12
C ARG A 439 0.67 18.74 11.86
N LEU A 440 0.81 17.53 11.30
CA LEU A 440 1.70 16.50 11.80
C LEU A 440 2.89 16.31 10.87
N GLN A 441 4.06 16.07 11.44
CA GLN A 441 5.32 15.90 10.73
C GLN A 441 5.85 14.49 10.93
N MET A 442 6.53 13.95 9.93
CA MET A 442 7.32 12.72 10.08
C MET A 442 8.66 13.06 10.75
N SER A 443 8.99 12.41 11.85
CA SER A 443 10.36 12.44 12.36
C SER A 443 11.32 11.71 11.40
N ASP A 444 12.61 11.98 11.48
CA ASP A 444 13.62 11.28 10.67
C ASP A 444 13.67 9.79 11.00
N ALA A 445 13.39 9.42 12.25
CA ALA A 445 13.27 8.03 12.67
C ALA A 445 12.08 7.34 11.96
N LEU A 446 10.93 7.99 11.89
CA LEU A 446 9.76 7.47 11.19
C LEU A 446 10.02 7.35 9.69
N LYS A 447 10.63 8.34 9.05
CA LYS A 447 10.99 8.28 7.61
C LYS A 447 11.90 7.07 7.33
N THR A 448 12.90 6.85 8.17
CA THR A 448 13.81 5.70 8.04
C THR A 448 13.07 4.37 8.22
N ALA A 449 12.19 4.28 9.21
CA ALA A 449 11.41 3.07 9.47
C ALA A 449 10.43 2.76 8.33
N VAL A 450 9.70 3.76 7.84
CA VAL A 450 8.75 3.62 6.72
C VAL A 450 9.47 3.11 5.46
N VAL A 451 10.64 3.65 5.12
CA VAL A 451 11.45 3.14 4.00
C VAL A 451 11.71 1.63 4.14
N ARG A 452 12.07 1.15 5.33
CA ARG A 452 12.32 -0.29 5.58
C ARG A 452 11.05 -1.13 5.49
N TYR A 453 9.92 -0.59 5.93
CA TYR A 453 8.61 -1.25 5.84
C TYR A 453 8.17 -1.40 4.37
N TYR A 454 8.36 -0.38 3.56
CA TYR A 454 8.05 -0.42 2.13
C TYR A 454 9.05 -1.28 1.33
N ASP A 455 10.35 -1.31 1.70
CA ASP A 455 11.30 -2.30 1.18
C ASP A 455 10.83 -3.73 1.49
N PHE A 456 10.42 -3.98 2.74
CA PHE A 456 9.92 -5.29 3.17
C PHE A 456 8.65 -5.69 2.40
N MET A 457 7.66 -4.81 2.33
CA MET A 457 6.43 -5.06 1.58
C MET A 457 6.72 -5.38 0.11
N THR A 458 7.63 -4.67 -0.52
CA THR A 458 7.99 -4.84 -1.93
C THR A 458 8.79 -6.11 -2.17
N ALA A 459 9.83 -6.37 -1.38
CA ALA A 459 10.67 -7.55 -1.52
C ALA A 459 9.91 -8.86 -1.32
N TYR A 460 8.94 -8.86 -0.40
CA TYR A 460 8.14 -10.04 -0.03
C TYR A 460 6.71 -10.00 -0.57
N GLN A 461 6.40 -9.15 -1.55
CA GLN A 461 5.05 -9.00 -2.12
C GLN A 461 4.43 -10.32 -2.58
N ASN A 462 5.24 -11.28 -3.03
CA ASN A 462 4.76 -12.61 -3.45
C ASN A 462 4.33 -13.51 -2.27
N LEU A 463 4.75 -13.22 -1.04
CA LEU A 463 4.25 -13.90 0.16
C LEU A 463 3.13 -13.11 0.85
N LEU A 464 3.18 -11.78 0.76
CA LEU A 464 2.23 -10.90 1.43
C LEU A 464 0.94 -10.71 0.61
N ARG A 465 1.05 -10.59 -0.72
CA ARG A 465 -0.01 -10.03 -1.58
C ARG A 465 -0.43 -10.93 -2.73
N ASP A 466 0.18 -12.09 -2.92
CA ASP A 466 -0.17 -13.04 -4.01
C ASP A 466 -1.22 -14.08 -3.59
N GLY A 467 -2.15 -13.69 -2.73
CA GLY A 467 -3.23 -14.55 -2.27
C GLY A 467 -2.76 -15.55 -1.22
N GLY A 468 -3.08 -16.82 -1.44
CA GLY A 468 -2.84 -17.90 -0.49
C GLY A 468 -4.06 -18.19 0.37
N GLU A 469 -4.05 -19.36 0.99
CA GLU A 469 -5.11 -19.82 1.87
C GLU A 469 -4.72 -19.60 3.33
N GLU A 470 -5.66 -19.08 4.12
CA GLU A 470 -5.45 -18.94 5.56
C GLU A 470 -5.28 -20.31 6.23
N GLU A 471 -4.30 -20.40 7.10
CA GLU A 471 -4.03 -21.60 7.89
C GLU A 471 -4.13 -21.29 9.39
N LYS A 472 -4.69 -22.22 10.13
CA LYS A 472 -4.59 -22.19 11.60
C LYS A 472 -3.31 -22.87 12.03
N VAL A 473 -2.48 -22.13 12.75
CA VAL A 473 -1.21 -22.65 13.29
C VAL A 473 -1.27 -22.67 14.82
N THR A 474 -0.65 -23.68 15.42
CA THR A 474 -0.41 -23.69 16.85
C THR A 474 1.07 -23.36 17.09
N LEU A 475 1.29 -22.19 17.66
CA LEU A 475 2.60 -21.66 17.98
C LEU A 475 2.72 -21.45 19.50
N VAL A 476 3.80 -21.94 20.09
CA VAL A 476 4.03 -21.85 21.53
C VAL A 476 5.46 -21.39 21.81
N CYS A 477 5.63 -20.43 22.72
CA CYS A 477 6.95 -20.12 23.28
C CYS A 477 7.33 -21.22 24.30
N THR A 478 8.48 -21.87 24.10
CA THR A 478 8.91 -22.99 24.96
C THR A 478 9.65 -22.54 26.21
N ASP A 479 9.97 -21.24 26.33
CA ASP A 479 10.59 -20.65 27.51
C ASP A 479 9.58 -19.84 28.32
N ALA A 480 9.07 -20.42 29.39
CA ALA A 480 8.09 -19.78 30.27
C ALA A 480 8.63 -18.48 30.92
N SER A 481 9.97 -18.37 31.08
CA SER A 481 10.59 -17.17 31.68
C SER A 481 10.42 -15.91 30.84
N LYS A 482 10.14 -16.04 29.53
CA LYS A 482 9.84 -14.92 28.63
C LYS A 482 8.51 -14.25 28.97
N ASN A 483 7.61 -14.95 29.68
CA ASN A 483 6.27 -14.45 30.05
C ASN A 483 5.54 -13.83 28.85
N LEU A 484 5.38 -14.63 27.78
CA LEU A 484 4.75 -14.23 26.53
C LEU A 484 3.39 -14.88 26.37
N ASN A 485 2.39 -14.08 26.06
CA ASN A 485 1.12 -14.55 25.56
C ASN A 485 1.18 -14.59 24.02
N LEU A 486 1.04 -15.78 23.45
CA LEU A 486 0.93 -15.99 22.01
C LEU A 486 -0.51 -16.37 21.70
N ASN A 487 -1.16 -15.62 20.81
CA ASN A 487 -2.50 -15.95 20.33
C ASN A 487 -2.54 -16.00 18.80
N THR A 488 -3.58 -16.61 18.27
CA THR A 488 -3.90 -16.59 16.84
C THR A 488 -4.87 -15.44 16.58
N TRP A 489 -4.84 -14.84 15.38
CA TRP A 489 -5.79 -13.81 14.95
C TRP A 489 -7.24 -14.13 15.36
N PRO A 490 -8.04 -13.24 15.91
CA PRO A 490 -7.85 -11.78 15.98
C PRO A 490 -6.85 -11.31 17.05
N PRO A 491 -6.33 -10.05 16.94
CA PRO A 491 -5.32 -9.53 17.84
C PRO A 491 -5.87 -9.34 19.26
N GLN A 492 -4.97 -9.45 20.24
CA GLN A 492 -5.26 -9.20 21.65
C GLN A 492 -4.20 -8.28 22.24
N LYS A 493 -4.60 -7.38 23.13
CA LYS A 493 -3.66 -6.60 23.92
C LYS A 493 -2.78 -7.51 24.78
N SER A 494 -1.55 -7.09 25.01
CA SER A 494 -0.56 -7.84 25.80
C SER A 494 -0.23 -9.22 25.22
N ALA A 495 -0.32 -9.39 23.91
CA ALA A 495 -0.01 -10.62 23.20
C ALA A 495 0.87 -10.39 21.97
N ILE A 496 1.51 -11.46 21.50
CA ILE A 496 2.01 -11.56 20.13
C ILE A 496 0.98 -12.36 19.34
N THR A 497 0.38 -11.75 18.35
CA THR A 497 -0.66 -12.37 17.53
C THR A 497 -0.05 -13.00 16.29
N SER A 498 -0.35 -14.28 16.06
CA SER A 498 0.03 -14.97 14.82
C SER A 498 -1.09 -14.92 13.79
N PHE A 499 -0.72 -14.73 12.53
CA PHE A 499 -1.58 -14.86 11.36
C PHE A 499 -0.84 -15.69 10.32
N ALA A 500 -1.45 -16.72 9.78
CA ALA A 500 -0.76 -17.65 8.88
C ALA A 500 -1.51 -17.89 7.58
N ARG A 501 -0.74 -18.10 6.52
CA ARG A 501 -1.22 -18.47 5.18
C ARG A 501 -0.31 -19.51 4.55
N ARG A 502 -0.88 -20.29 3.63
CA ARG A 502 -0.12 -21.11 2.70
C ARG A 502 -0.08 -20.41 1.35
N VAL A 503 1.12 -19.99 0.93
CA VAL A 503 1.34 -19.22 -0.30
C VAL A 503 2.39 -19.95 -1.15
N ASN A 504 2.04 -20.34 -2.37
CA ASN A 504 2.97 -21.00 -3.30
C ASN A 504 3.76 -22.16 -2.67
N GLY A 505 3.07 -23.03 -1.93
CA GLY A 505 3.67 -24.19 -1.26
C GLY A 505 4.45 -23.89 0.03
N LYS A 506 4.56 -22.62 0.42
CA LYS A 506 5.20 -22.20 1.66
C LYS A 506 4.17 -21.92 2.74
N GLN A 507 4.44 -22.34 3.97
CA GLN A 507 3.71 -21.86 5.13
C GLN A 507 4.34 -20.53 5.59
N VAL A 508 3.55 -19.49 5.60
CA VAL A 508 3.95 -18.13 5.99
C VAL A 508 3.23 -17.77 7.28
N VAL A 509 3.99 -17.45 8.32
CA VAL A 509 3.43 -17.09 9.62
C VAL A 509 3.91 -15.70 9.99
N HIS A 510 2.97 -14.79 10.15
CA HIS A 510 3.22 -13.42 10.62
C HIS A 510 3.09 -13.40 12.14
N LEU A 511 3.99 -12.69 12.80
CA LEU A 511 3.93 -12.37 14.22
C LEU A 511 3.80 -10.87 14.39
N LEU A 512 2.71 -10.42 14.98
CA LEU A 512 2.36 -9.03 15.20
C LEU A 512 2.44 -8.73 16.69
N ASN A 513 3.25 -7.75 17.07
CA ASN A 513 3.59 -7.47 18.46
C ASN A 513 2.64 -6.46 19.11
N PHE A 514 1.62 -6.97 19.79
CA PHE A 514 0.68 -6.19 20.59
C PHE A 514 1.01 -6.18 22.10
N LEU A 515 2.22 -6.58 22.51
CA LEU A 515 2.57 -6.73 23.93
C LEU A 515 2.40 -5.43 24.73
N SER A 516 2.72 -4.28 24.14
CA SER A 516 2.55 -2.97 24.78
C SER A 516 1.30 -2.22 24.31
N ALA A 517 0.54 -2.77 23.37
CA ALA A 517 -0.59 -2.05 22.79
C ALA A 517 -1.63 -1.66 23.84
N ASN A 518 -1.92 -0.36 23.94
CA ASN A 518 -2.94 0.19 24.83
C ASN A 518 -4.35 0.13 24.22
N SER A 519 -4.44 -0.01 22.90
CA SER A 519 -5.67 -0.08 22.11
C SER A 519 -5.53 -1.12 20.99
N LEU A 520 -6.66 -1.61 20.46
CA LEU A 520 -6.74 -2.39 19.24
C LEU A 520 -7.31 -1.58 18.07
N SER A 521 -7.46 -0.26 18.26
CA SER A 521 -7.79 0.67 17.18
C SER A 521 -6.58 0.96 16.32
N TRP A 522 -6.68 0.72 15.02
CA TRP A 522 -5.62 1.03 14.05
C TRP A 522 -5.36 2.53 13.93
N ARG A 523 -6.37 3.38 14.19
CA ARG A 523 -6.27 4.84 13.99
C ARG A 523 -5.30 5.53 14.93
N ASP A 524 -5.05 5.00 16.12
CA ASP A 524 -4.28 5.67 17.18
C ASP A 524 -4.59 7.19 17.22
N LEU A 525 -5.89 7.52 17.36
CA LEU A 525 -6.46 8.85 17.09
C LEU A 525 -5.63 10.01 17.69
N ASN A 526 -5.18 9.85 18.94
CA ASN A 526 -4.42 10.87 19.66
C ASN A 526 -2.90 10.65 19.61
N GLY A 527 -2.42 9.65 18.89
CA GLY A 527 -0.99 9.31 18.81
C GLY A 527 -0.42 8.88 20.15
N THR A 528 -1.03 7.89 20.79
CA THR A 528 -0.68 7.42 22.15
C THR A 528 -0.26 5.96 22.21
N MET A 529 -0.16 5.26 21.07
CA MET A 529 0.35 3.89 21.04
C MET A 529 1.77 3.87 21.61
N PRO A 530 2.04 3.09 22.67
CA PRO A 530 3.35 3.07 23.30
C PRO A 530 4.37 2.31 22.49
N GLU A 531 5.65 2.56 22.80
CA GLU A 531 6.76 1.77 22.24
C GLU A 531 6.56 0.27 22.50
N PRO A 532 6.83 -0.59 21.51
CA PRO A 532 6.65 -2.02 21.68
C PRO A 532 7.67 -2.60 22.65
N ARG A 533 7.24 -3.54 23.48
CA ARG A 533 8.17 -4.38 24.24
C ARG A 533 8.97 -5.25 23.28
N LEU A 534 10.27 -5.06 23.24
CA LEU A 534 11.17 -5.88 22.43
C LEU A 534 11.27 -7.29 22.97
N VAL A 535 11.23 -8.27 22.08
CA VAL A 535 11.43 -9.69 22.40
C VAL A 535 12.56 -10.23 21.52
N THR A 536 13.59 -10.76 22.16
CA THR A 536 14.74 -11.38 21.48
C THR A 536 14.95 -12.79 21.99
N LYS A 537 15.62 -13.62 21.17
CA LYS A 537 15.93 -15.02 21.50
C LYS A 537 14.66 -15.76 21.95
N MET A 538 13.64 -15.73 21.12
CA MET A 538 12.33 -16.32 21.42
C MET A 538 12.30 -17.78 20.90
N PRO A 539 12.40 -18.79 21.77
CA PRO A 539 12.30 -20.17 21.36
C PRO A 539 10.84 -20.54 21.11
N LEU A 540 10.57 -21.03 19.92
CA LEU A 540 9.22 -21.35 19.44
C LEU A 540 9.10 -22.81 19.07
N LYS A 541 7.90 -23.36 19.32
CA LYS A 541 7.46 -24.66 18.78
C LYS A 541 6.24 -24.42 17.89
N LEU A 542 6.31 -24.92 16.67
CA LEU A 542 5.26 -24.85 15.66
C LEU A 542 4.86 -26.24 15.20
N ASN A 543 3.57 -26.57 15.25
CA ASN A 543 3.06 -27.80 14.66
C ASN A 543 3.06 -27.70 13.12
N VAL A 544 3.56 -28.73 12.46
CA VAL A 544 3.68 -28.79 10.99
C VAL A 544 3.12 -30.11 10.45
N ALA A 545 2.53 -30.05 9.25
CA ALA A 545 1.85 -31.19 8.63
C ALA A 545 2.75 -32.08 7.76
N GLY A 546 4.07 -31.86 7.73
CA GLY A 546 4.96 -32.62 6.88
C GLY A 546 6.41 -32.30 7.16
N LYS A 547 7.32 -32.83 6.32
CA LYS A 547 8.75 -32.58 6.46
C LYS A 547 9.07 -31.15 6.06
N VAL A 548 9.74 -30.43 6.94
CA VAL A 548 10.26 -29.08 6.72
C VAL A 548 11.71 -29.18 6.25
N SER A 549 12.03 -28.52 5.16
CA SER A 549 13.41 -28.48 4.63
C SER A 549 14.20 -27.29 5.17
N LYS A 550 13.54 -26.14 5.34
CA LYS A 550 14.15 -24.88 5.77
C LYS A 550 13.17 -23.99 6.50
N VAL A 551 13.69 -23.18 7.39
CA VAL A 551 12.97 -22.12 8.12
C VAL A 551 13.71 -20.80 7.92
N TRP A 552 12.98 -19.73 7.57
CA TRP A 552 13.54 -18.39 7.45
C TRP A 552 12.70 -17.39 8.22
N VAL A 553 13.35 -16.33 8.64
CA VAL A 553 12.69 -15.16 9.22
C VAL A 553 13.11 -13.91 8.45
N ALA A 554 12.16 -13.00 8.29
CA ALA A 554 12.39 -11.64 7.81
C ALA A 554 11.52 -10.66 8.62
N THR A 555 12.06 -9.48 8.88
CA THR A 555 11.35 -8.40 9.56
C THR A 555 11.89 -7.06 9.10
N PRO A 556 11.05 -6.04 8.91
CA PRO A 556 11.53 -4.68 8.61
C PRO A 556 12.31 -4.07 9.77
N ASP A 557 12.12 -4.59 11.00
CA ASP A 557 12.72 -4.07 12.23
C ASP A 557 14.18 -4.51 12.45
N ALA A 558 14.65 -5.53 11.71
CA ALA A 558 16.03 -6.02 11.83
C ALA A 558 16.62 -6.33 10.47
N HIS A 559 17.95 -6.10 10.33
CA HIS A 559 18.72 -6.34 9.10
C HIS A 559 18.10 -5.69 7.86
N ALA A 560 17.34 -4.60 8.06
CA ALA A 560 16.60 -3.87 7.02
C ALA A 560 15.80 -4.80 6.08
N GLY A 561 15.11 -5.79 6.66
CA GLY A 561 14.26 -6.71 5.91
C GLY A 561 14.97 -7.91 5.28
N ALA A 562 16.28 -8.01 5.37
CA ALA A 562 17.02 -9.17 4.84
C ALA A 562 16.60 -10.46 5.57
N SER A 563 16.24 -11.49 4.79
CA SER A 563 15.86 -12.78 5.36
C SER A 563 17.06 -13.55 5.91
N GLN A 564 16.83 -14.25 7.01
CA GLN A 564 17.82 -15.12 7.65
C GLN A 564 17.30 -16.55 7.70
N GLU A 565 18.17 -17.53 7.41
CA GLU A 565 17.88 -18.93 7.67
C GLU A 565 18.02 -19.20 9.17
N LEU A 566 17.12 -20.01 9.72
CA LEU A 566 17.12 -20.39 11.12
C LEU A 566 17.47 -21.87 11.27
N ALA A 567 18.32 -22.16 12.24
CA ALA A 567 18.49 -23.52 12.72
C ALA A 567 17.19 -24.02 13.36
N PHE A 568 16.82 -25.26 13.09
CA PHE A 568 15.63 -25.89 13.65
C PHE A 568 15.80 -27.41 13.83
N GLU A 569 15.01 -27.97 14.71
CA GLU A 569 14.83 -29.41 14.87
C GLU A 569 13.38 -29.77 14.54
N GLN A 570 13.17 -30.93 13.89
CA GLN A 570 11.84 -31.46 13.63
C GLN A 570 11.64 -32.81 14.33
N LYS A 571 10.61 -32.91 15.16
CA LYS A 571 10.25 -34.12 15.86
C LYS A 571 8.75 -34.13 16.15
N ASP A 572 8.13 -35.31 16.08
CA ASP A 572 6.74 -35.57 16.49
C ASP A 572 5.72 -34.57 15.88
N GLY A 573 5.84 -34.31 14.58
CA GLY A 573 4.92 -33.40 13.88
C GLY A 573 5.07 -31.92 14.24
N ALA A 574 6.17 -31.53 14.84
CA ALA A 574 6.47 -30.13 15.17
C ALA A 574 7.91 -29.77 14.85
N ILE A 575 8.16 -28.48 14.63
CA ILE A 575 9.49 -27.90 14.58
C ILE A 575 9.73 -27.01 15.79
N THR A 576 10.99 -26.99 16.26
CA THR A 576 11.48 -26.05 17.27
C THR A 576 12.60 -25.23 16.70
N PHE A 577 12.56 -23.93 16.93
CA PHE A 577 13.56 -22.96 16.44
C PHE A 577 13.54 -21.74 17.35
N THR A 578 14.58 -20.91 17.25
CA THR A 578 14.67 -19.66 18.02
C THR A 578 14.70 -18.48 17.09
N LEU A 579 13.77 -17.54 17.27
CA LEU A 579 13.85 -16.22 16.63
C LEU A 579 14.93 -15.40 17.33
N PRO A 580 15.82 -14.69 16.59
CA PRO A 580 16.95 -13.93 17.13
C PRO A 580 16.55 -12.87 18.16
#